data_6923e211f73eb5b45f7644a53a60e751
#
_entry.id   6923e211f73eb5b45f7644a53a60e751
#
_cell.length_a   1.000
_cell.length_b   1.000
_cell.length_c   1.000
_cell.angle_alpha   90.00
_cell.angle_beta   90.00
_cell.angle_gamma   90.00
#
_symmetry.space_group_name_H-M   'P 1'
#
loop_
_entity.id
_entity.type
_entity.pdbx_description
1 polymer ?
#
loop_
_entity_poly.entity_id
_entity_poly.type
_entity_poly.pdbx_seq_one_letter_code
_entity_poly.pdbx_strand_id
1 'polypeptide(L)'
;MNKEEQVIMGVRDLFNKMVWLNKFKMEESLKEYKSSEVHCIEYIGRNVDTNVTKLAEYFYMTRGAMSKLTKKLMKKGVIESYQKPDNKKEIYFRLTEQGKEVYKTHEKLHKEFQERDKAIFEQVSEEQFDSMLNFIEKYSSHLDGEIKKLGIDIKSE
;
A
#
# COMPACT_ATOMS: atom_id res chain seq x y z
N MET A 1 33.07 2.60 2.69
CA MET A 1 31.67 2.73 2.22
C MET A 1 31.45 4.17 1.78
N ASN A 2 31.06 4.35 0.54
CA ASN A 2 30.74 5.68 0.03
C ASN A 2 29.38 6.17 0.54
N LYS A 3 29.04 7.45 0.27
CA LYS A 3 27.77 8.03 0.76
C LYS A 3 26.55 7.41 0.14
N GLU A 4 26.63 6.99 -1.13
CA GLU A 4 25.52 6.33 -1.82
C GLU A 4 25.18 5.00 -1.14
N GLU A 5 26.18 4.20 -0.84
CA GLU A 5 26.01 2.94 -0.12
C GLU A 5 25.43 3.15 1.28
N GLN A 6 25.93 4.18 1.99
CA GLN A 6 25.42 4.53 3.32
C GLN A 6 23.95 4.90 3.28
N VAL A 7 23.51 5.69 2.27
CA VAL A 7 22.12 6.09 2.11
C VAL A 7 21.25 4.86 1.84
N ILE A 8 21.63 4.01 0.89
CA ILE A 8 20.83 2.83 0.52
C ILE A 8 20.72 1.85 1.68
N MET A 9 21.81 1.59 2.39
CA MET A 9 21.79 0.71 3.57
C MET A 9 20.94 1.32 4.68
N GLY A 10 21.07 2.62 4.92
CA GLY A 10 20.29 3.34 5.92
C GLY A 10 18.79 3.30 5.62
N VAL A 11 18.41 3.54 4.38
CA VAL A 11 17.01 3.47 3.94
C VAL A 11 16.44 2.06 4.15
N ARG A 12 17.21 1.04 3.77
CA ARG A 12 16.80 -0.36 3.94
C ARG A 12 16.60 -0.72 5.41
N ASP A 13 17.57 -0.36 6.25
CA ASP A 13 17.50 -0.63 7.69
C ASP A 13 16.32 0.09 8.34
N LEU A 14 16.12 1.36 7.97
CA LEU A 14 15.01 2.16 8.45
C LEU A 14 13.68 1.53 8.07
N PHE A 15 13.53 1.15 6.81
CA PHE A 15 12.32 0.50 6.31
C PHE A 15 12.03 -0.80 7.06
N ASN A 16 13.06 -1.64 7.26
CA ASN A 16 12.90 -2.89 7.98
C ASN A 16 12.45 -2.67 9.43
N LYS A 17 13.00 -1.68 10.10
CA LYS A 17 12.60 -1.33 11.48
C LYS A 17 11.15 -0.84 11.54
N MET A 18 10.76 0.01 10.61
CA MET A 18 9.38 0.52 10.53
C MET A 18 8.40 -0.61 10.31
N VAL A 19 8.68 -1.49 9.37
CA VAL A 19 7.82 -2.64 9.06
C VAL A 19 7.70 -3.55 10.27
N TRP A 20 8.82 -3.89 10.91
CA TRP A 20 8.85 -4.77 12.07
C TRP A 20 8.07 -4.20 13.25
N LEU A 21 8.31 -2.94 13.56
CA LEU A 21 7.66 -2.26 14.69
C LEU A 21 6.16 -2.10 14.48
N ASN A 22 5.75 -1.64 13.30
CA ASN A 22 4.36 -1.40 12.99
C ASN A 22 3.55 -2.70 12.90
N LYS A 23 4.20 -3.79 12.50
CA LYS A 23 3.59 -5.10 12.39
C LYS A 23 2.96 -5.58 13.69
N PHE A 24 3.61 -5.35 14.82
CA PHE A 24 3.08 -5.76 16.13
C PHE A 24 1.71 -5.15 16.40
N LYS A 25 1.58 -3.84 16.20
CA LYS A 25 0.31 -3.12 16.41
C LYS A 25 -0.76 -3.57 15.41
N MET A 26 -0.36 -3.76 14.15
CA MET A 26 -1.27 -4.21 13.09
C MET A 26 -1.80 -5.61 13.41
N GLU A 27 -0.93 -6.54 13.77
CA GLU A 27 -1.34 -7.90 14.11
C GLU A 27 -2.21 -7.97 15.36
N GLU A 28 -1.95 -7.11 16.35
CA GLU A 28 -2.76 -7.03 17.57
C GLU A 28 -4.18 -6.56 17.26
N SER A 29 -4.32 -5.53 16.44
CA SER A 29 -5.61 -4.90 16.17
C SER A 29 -6.37 -5.52 14.98
N LEU A 30 -5.65 -6.11 14.02
CA LEU A 30 -6.20 -6.66 12.78
C LEU A 30 -5.71 -8.10 12.55
N LYS A 31 -5.69 -8.89 13.60
CA LYS A 31 -5.12 -10.26 13.56
C LYS A 31 -5.84 -11.25 12.65
N GLU A 32 -7.08 -10.95 12.26
CA GLU A 32 -7.82 -11.78 11.31
C GLU A 32 -7.41 -11.54 9.86
N TYR A 33 -6.58 -10.51 9.62
CA TYR A 33 -6.20 -10.08 8.28
C TYR A 33 -4.68 -10.11 8.10
N LYS A 34 -4.24 -10.56 6.94
CA LYS A 34 -2.84 -10.45 6.53
C LYS A 34 -2.55 -9.02 6.08
N SER A 35 -1.29 -8.62 6.13
CA SER A 35 -0.84 -7.30 5.69
C SER A 35 -1.31 -6.97 4.26
N SER A 36 -1.17 -7.91 3.33
CA SER A 36 -1.63 -7.74 1.95
C SER A 36 -3.13 -7.50 1.85
N GLU A 37 -3.92 -8.15 2.70
CA GLU A 37 -5.37 -7.97 2.76
C GLU A 37 -5.73 -6.57 3.25
N VAL A 38 -5.07 -6.10 4.31
CA VAL A 38 -5.29 -4.76 4.88
C VAL A 38 -4.93 -3.68 3.86
N HIS A 39 -3.81 -3.83 3.17
CA HIS A 39 -3.39 -2.87 2.15
C HIS A 39 -4.36 -2.82 0.97
N CYS A 40 -4.91 -3.95 0.58
CA CYS A 40 -5.93 -4.03 -0.47
C CYS A 40 -7.21 -3.31 -0.04
N ILE A 41 -7.66 -3.53 1.20
CA ILE A 41 -8.83 -2.84 1.78
C ILE A 41 -8.58 -1.33 1.77
N GLU A 42 -7.41 -0.88 2.16
CA GLU A 42 -7.04 0.53 2.16
C GLU A 42 -7.14 1.14 0.76
N TYR A 43 -6.56 0.46 -0.22
CA TYR A 43 -6.61 0.95 -1.61
C TYR A 43 -8.05 1.08 -2.12
N ILE A 44 -8.87 0.06 -1.88
CA ILE A 44 -10.28 0.07 -2.28
C ILE A 44 -11.04 1.20 -1.58
N GLY A 45 -10.75 1.43 -0.31
CA GLY A 45 -11.39 2.50 0.46
C GLY A 45 -11.03 3.91 -0.01
N ARG A 46 -9.82 4.08 -0.56
CA ARG A 46 -9.32 5.38 -1.03
C ARG A 46 -9.65 5.68 -2.49
N ASN A 47 -10.00 4.66 -3.26
CA ASN A 47 -10.14 4.80 -4.71
C ASN A 47 -11.49 4.29 -5.18
N VAL A 48 -12.20 5.12 -5.93
CA VAL A 48 -13.48 4.75 -6.55
C VAL A 48 -13.18 3.89 -7.79
N ASP A 49 -14.09 2.96 -8.08
CA ASP A 49 -14.01 2.12 -9.28
C ASP A 49 -12.71 1.30 -9.36
N THR A 50 -12.32 0.73 -8.22
CA THR A 50 -11.18 -0.17 -8.15
C THR A 50 -11.53 -1.53 -8.76
N ASN A 51 -10.64 -2.06 -9.58
CA ASN A 51 -10.78 -3.40 -10.17
C ASN A 51 -9.49 -4.20 -10.03
N VAL A 52 -9.52 -5.46 -10.44
CA VAL A 52 -8.36 -6.36 -10.35
C VAL A 52 -7.14 -5.79 -11.08
N THR A 53 -7.33 -5.19 -12.26
CA THR A 53 -6.23 -4.63 -13.03
C THR A 53 -5.53 -3.48 -12.29
N LYS A 54 -6.31 -2.55 -11.74
CA LYS A 54 -5.77 -1.41 -10.97
C LYS A 54 -5.01 -1.88 -9.71
N LEU A 55 -5.56 -2.87 -9.02
CA LEU A 55 -4.91 -3.45 -7.85
C LEU A 55 -3.60 -4.15 -8.22
N ALA A 56 -3.61 -4.93 -9.30
CA ALA A 56 -2.42 -5.63 -9.78
C ALA A 56 -1.30 -4.64 -10.14
N GLU A 57 -1.64 -3.57 -10.82
CA GLU A 57 -0.68 -2.52 -11.19
C GLU A 57 -0.11 -1.81 -9.97
N TYR A 58 -0.96 -1.45 -9.03
CA TYR A 58 -0.53 -0.73 -7.83
C TYR A 58 0.37 -1.57 -6.93
N PHE A 59 0.03 -2.85 -6.75
CA PHE A 59 0.78 -3.74 -5.83
C PHE A 59 1.88 -4.55 -6.52
N TYR A 60 2.12 -4.32 -7.81
CA TYR A 60 3.11 -5.07 -8.61
C TYR A 60 2.88 -6.59 -8.50
N MET A 61 1.63 -6.99 -8.66
CA MET A 61 1.20 -8.39 -8.61
C MET A 61 0.53 -8.80 -9.92
N THR A 62 0.41 -10.11 -10.15
CA THR A 62 -0.34 -10.60 -11.30
C THR A 62 -1.84 -10.42 -11.07
N ARG A 63 -2.60 -10.39 -12.15
CA ARG A 63 -4.07 -10.34 -12.08
C ARG A 63 -4.63 -11.60 -11.38
N GLY A 64 -4.03 -12.78 -11.65
CA GLY A 64 -4.43 -14.02 -11.00
C GLY A 64 -4.28 -13.99 -9.50
N ALA A 65 -3.14 -13.51 -9.02
CA ALA A 65 -2.88 -13.36 -7.58
C ALA A 65 -3.85 -12.37 -6.93
N MET A 66 -4.10 -11.25 -7.61
CA MET A 66 -5.02 -10.23 -7.10
C MET A 66 -6.48 -10.72 -7.14
N SER A 67 -6.85 -11.49 -8.16
CA SER A 67 -8.16 -12.11 -8.24
C SER A 67 -8.42 -13.05 -7.06
N LYS A 68 -7.42 -13.85 -6.68
CA LYS A 68 -7.50 -14.72 -5.49
C LYS A 68 -7.68 -13.92 -4.22
N LEU A 69 -6.91 -12.83 -4.08
CA LEU A 69 -6.97 -11.97 -2.91
C LEU A 69 -8.34 -11.31 -2.76
N THR A 70 -8.90 -10.77 -3.84
CA THR A 70 -10.21 -10.12 -3.81
C THR A 70 -11.34 -11.11 -3.52
N LYS A 71 -11.26 -12.33 -4.07
CA LYS A 71 -12.22 -13.41 -3.75
C LYS A 71 -12.19 -13.74 -2.26
N LYS A 72 -11.01 -13.80 -1.68
CA LYS A 72 -10.83 -14.06 -0.25
C LYS A 72 -11.43 -12.95 0.59
N LEU A 73 -11.24 -11.69 0.19
CA LEU A 73 -11.81 -10.54 0.89
C LEU A 73 -13.34 -10.49 0.76
N MET A 74 -13.88 -10.87 -0.39
CA MET A 74 -15.34 -11.00 -0.55
C MET A 74 -15.89 -12.09 0.37
N LYS A 75 -15.20 -13.22 0.48
CA LYS A 75 -15.59 -14.31 1.37
C LYS A 75 -15.56 -13.88 2.83
N LYS A 76 -14.62 -13.04 3.22
CA LYS A 76 -14.55 -12.46 4.57
C LYS A 76 -15.61 -11.39 4.80
N GLY A 77 -16.31 -10.95 3.77
CA GLY A 77 -17.39 -9.96 3.87
C GLY A 77 -16.92 -8.52 4.05
N VAL A 78 -15.68 -8.21 3.68
CA VAL A 78 -15.11 -6.86 3.82
C VAL A 78 -15.14 -6.03 2.54
N ILE A 79 -15.28 -6.68 1.39
CA ILE A 79 -15.52 -6.01 0.11
C ILE A 79 -16.69 -6.67 -0.61
N GLU A 80 -17.30 -5.92 -1.51
CA GLU A 80 -18.32 -6.42 -2.41
C GLU A 80 -18.05 -5.91 -3.82
N SER A 81 -18.49 -6.66 -4.81
CA SER A 81 -18.33 -6.28 -6.20
C SER A 81 -19.56 -5.54 -6.70
N TYR A 82 -19.37 -4.69 -7.71
CA TYR A 82 -20.42 -4.02 -8.42
C TYR A 82 -20.06 -3.80 -9.87
N GLN A 83 -21.05 -3.56 -10.69
CA GLN A 83 -20.91 -3.23 -12.10
C GLN A 83 -21.59 -1.89 -12.36
N LYS A 84 -21.15 -1.20 -13.41
CA LYS A 84 -21.80 0.05 -13.84
C LYS A 84 -22.85 -0.27 -14.90
N PRO A 85 -23.95 0.51 -14.98
CA PRO A 85 -24.98 0.29 -15.99
C PRO A 85 -24.46 0.33 -17.44
N ASP A 86 -23.46 1.15 -17.69
CA ASP A 86 -22.87 1.34 -19.01
C ASP A 86 -21.67 0.42 -19.31
N ASN A 87 -21.21 -0.34 -18.33
CA ASN A 87 -20.08 -1.25 -18.51
C ASN A 87 -20.24 -2.51 -17.68
N LYS A 88 -20.87 -3.51 -18.25
CA LYS A 88 -21.13 -4.79 -17.59
C LYS A 88 -19.96 -5.78 -17.70
N LYS A 89 -18.89 -5.42 -18.41
CA LYS A 89 -17.70 -6.25 -18.54
C LYS A 89 -16.74 -6.09 -17.36
N GLU A 90 -16.67 -4.88 -16.82
CA GLU A 90 -15.78 -4.57 -15.69
C GLU A 90 -16.48 -4.87 -14.37
N ILE A 91 -15.73 -5.48 -13.47
CA ILE A 91 -16.15 -5.75 -12.09
C ILE A 91 -15.35 -4.85 -11.17
N TYR A 92 -16.03 -4.00 -10.43
CA TYR A 92 -15.43 -3.07 -9.49
C TYR A 92 -15.67 -3.53 -8.06
N PHE A 93 -14.86 -3.04 -7.14
CA PHE A 93 -14.96 -3.37 -5.71
C PHE A 93 -15.18 -2.12 -4.87
N ARG A 94 -15.93 -2.27 -3.81
CA ARG A 94 -16.09 -1.27 -2.77
C ARG A 94 -16.10 -1.95 -1.40
N LEU A 95 -15.84 -1.17 -0.35
CA LEU A 95 -15.89 -1.69 1.01
C LEU A 95 -17.34 -1.92 1.45
N THR A 96 -17.56 -3.02 2.17
CA THR A 96 -18.77 -3.22 2.96
C THR A 96 -18.67 -2.40 4.24
N GLU A 97 -19.73 -2.37 5.05
CA GLU A 97 -19.66 -1.74 6.38
C GLU A 97 -18.56 -2.36 7.25
N GLN A 98 -18.40 -3.68 7.20
CA GLN A 98 -17.32 -4.38 7.91
C GLN A 98 -15.95 -3.97 7.36
N GLY A 99 -15.81 -3.83 6.06
CA GLY A 99 -14.59 -3.36 5.41
C GLY A 99 -14.23 -1.94 5.82
N LYS A 100 -15.24 -1.07 5.98
CA LYS A 100 -15.04 0.30 6.46
C LYS A 100 -14.51 0.34 7.90
N GLU A 101 -14.94 -0.61 8.74
CA GLU A 101 -14.42 -0.72 10.10
C GLU A 101 -12.94 -1.12 10.11
N VAL A 102 -12.56 -2.06 9.25
CA VAL A 102 -11.14 -2.43 9.09
C VAL A 102 -10.32 -1.23 8.61
N TYR A 103 -10.85 -0.52 7.62
CA TYR A 103 -10.22 0.68 7.07
C TYR A 103 -9.99 1.75 8.16
N LYS A 104 -11.01 2.02 8.97
CA LYS A 104 -10.92 2.99 10.08
C LYS A 104 -9.88 2.58 11.12
N THR A 105 -9.84 1.30 11.47
CA THR A 105 -8.86 0.77 12.43
C THR A 105 -7.44 0.96 11.89
N HIS A 106 -7.23 0.67 10.62
CA HIS A 106 -5.95 0.85 9.95
C HIS A 106 -5.53 2.33 9.93
N GLU A 107 -6.45 3.24 9.60
CA GLU A 107 -6.15 4.68 9.61
C GLU A 107 -5.80 5.19 11.02
N LYS A 108 -6.51 4.70 12.03
CA LYS A 108 -6.24 5.06 13.42
C LYS A 108 -4.83 4.63 13.83
N LEU A 109 -4.42 3.42 13.44
CA LEU A 109 -3.07 2.92 13.71
C LEU A 109 -2.01 3.78 13.03
N HIS A 110 -2.23 4.18 11.79
CA HIS A 110 -1.30 5.08 11.09
C HIS A 110 -1.16 6.43 11.78
N LYS A 111 -2.24 7.00 12.31
CA LYS A 111 -2.20 8.24 13.08
C LYS A 111 -1.40 8.06 14.38
N GLU A 112 -1.56 6.93 15.04
CA GLU A 112 -0.78 6.60 16.24
C GLU A 112 0.72 6.52 15.91
N PHE A 113 1.08 5.92 14.78
CA PHE A 113 2.48 5.83 14.33
C PHE A 113 3.04 7.22 14.00
N GLN A 114 2.27 8.06 13.35
CA GLN A 114 2.66 9.45 13.06
C GLN A 114 2.90 10.24 14.35
N GLU A 115 2.03 10.10 15.33
CA GLU A 115 2.16 10.78 16.62
C GLU A 115 3.39 10.29 17.39
N ARG A 116 3.64 8.98 17.36
CA ARG A 116 4.85 8.38 17.95
C ARG A 116 6.13 8.95 17.36
N ASP A 117 6.15 9.14 16.05
CA ASP A 117 7.34 9.52 15.31
C ASP A 117 7.46 11.04 15.10
N LYS A 118 6.50 11.80 15.57
CA LYS A 118 6.42 13.25 15.40
C LYS A 118 7.69 13.98 15.85
N ALA A 119 8.26 13.57 16.98
CA ALA A 119 9.44 14.19 17.55
C ALA A 119 10.65 14.18 16.59
N ILE A 120 10.77 13.15 15.77
CA ILE A 120 11.85 13.05 14.77
C ILE A 120 11.65 14.10 13.69
N PHE A 121 10.41 14.25 13.21
CA PHE A 121 10.10 15.22 12.14
C PHE A 121 10.19 16.66 12.62
N GLU A 122 9.98 16.93 13.90
CA GLU A 122 10.15 18.26 14.48
C GLU A 122 11.61 18.76 14.42
N GLN A 123 12.58 17.84 14.30
CA GLN A 123 13.99 18.18 14.19
C GLN A 123 14.42 18.49 12.75
N VAL A 124 13.53 18.33 11.80
CA VAL A 124 13.82 18.48 10.37
C VAL A 124 13.44 19.86 9.89
N SER A 125 14.36 20.58 9.23
CA SER A 125 14.07 21.87 8.64
C SER A 125 13.28 21.73 7.33
N GLU A 126 12.62 22.80 6.90
CA GLU A 126 11.93 22.84 5.60
C GLU A 126 12.86 22.50 4.44
N GLU A 127 14.08 22.99 4.45
CA GLU A 127 15.08 22.69 3.43
C GLU A 127 15.43 21.20 3.40
N GLN A 128 15.56 20.59 4.57
CA GLN A 128 15.82 19.15 4.68
C GLN A 128 14.63 18.33 4.16
N PHE A 129 13.41 18.72 4.49
CA PHE A 129 12.20 18.09 3.96
C PHE A 129 12.19 18.14 2.43
N ASP A 130 12.40 19.33 1.88
CA ASP A 130 12.39 19.53 0.42
C ASP A 130 13.45 18.67 -0.27
N SER A 131 14.64 18.59 0.31
CA SER A 131 15.74 17.77 -0.22
C SER A 131 15.41 16.29 -0.18
N MET A 132 14.84 15.81 0.93
CA MET A 132 14.45 14.41 1.07
C MET A 132 13.31 14.05 0.12
N LEU A 133 12.29 14.89 0.02
CA LEU A 133 11.16 14.66 -0.88
C LEU A 133 11.61 14.64 -2.34
N ASN A 134 12.48 15.57 -2.73
CA ASN A 134 13.03 15.62 -4.07
C ASN A 134 13.83 14.34 -4.40
N PHE A 135 14.64 13.87 -3.46
CA PHE A 135 15.41 12.63 -3.62
C PHE A 135 14.48 11.41 -3.78
N ILE A 136 13.48 11.30 -2.91
CA ILE A 136 12.51 10.21 -2.94
C ILE A 136 11.79 10.19 -4.29
N GLU A 137 11.32 11.34 -4.76
CA GLU A 137 10.61 11.45 -6.03
C GLU A 137 11.49 11.01 -7.20
N LYS A 138 12.72 11.51 -7.27
CA LYS A 138 13.66 11.17 -8.34
C LYS A 138 14.05 9.69 -8.32
N TYR A 139 14.29 9.15 -7.13
CA TYR A 139 14.65 7.74 -6.99
C TYR A 139 13.46 6.85 -7.38
N SER A 140 12.27 7.18 -6.91
CA SER A 140 11.05 6.46 -7.25
C SER A 140 10.83 6.42 -8.77
N SER A 141 10.93 7.56 -9.44
CA SER A 141 10.80 7.65 -10.89
C SER A 141 11.85 6.83 -11.63
N HIS A 142 13.08 6.84 -11.13
CA HIS A 142 14.17 6.02 -11.69
C HIS A 142 13.81 4.53 -11.60
N LEU A 143 13.34 4.08 -10.44
CA LEU A 143 12.95 2.68 -10.24
C LEU A 143 11.75 2.29 -11.10
N ASP A 144 10.79 3.18 -11.29
CA ASP A 144 9.66 2.95 -12.19
C ASP A 144 10.15 2.65 -13.61
N GLY A 145 11.15 3.40 -14.06
CA GLY A 145 11.80 3.16 -15.37
C GLY A 145 12.48 1.80 -15.44
N GLU A 146 13.18 1.41 -14.38
CA GLU A 146 13.85 0.09 -14.32
C GLU A 146 12.84 -1.06 -14.29
N ILE A 147 11.74 -0.91 -13.55
CA ILE A 147 10.65 -1.88 -13.51
C ILE A 147 10.07 -2.06 -14.92
N LYS A 148 9.86 -0.95 -15.63
CA LYS A 148 9.34 -0.98 -17.00
C LYS A 148 10.25 -1.74 -17.96
N LYS A 149 11.57 -1.60 -17.82
CA LYS A 149 12.56 -2.29 -18.64
C LYS A 149 12.53 -3.81 -18.47
N LEU A 150 12.05 -4.31 -17.34
CA LEU A 150 11.94 -5.75 -17.10
C LEU A 150 10.92 -6.40 -18.04
N GLY A 151 10.01 -5.62 -18.63
CA GLY A 151 9.01 -6.14 -19.55
C GLY A 151 8.01 -7.09 -18.89
N ILE A 152 7.86 -7.00 -17.57
CA ILE A 152 6.91 -7.84 -16.85
C ILE A 152 5.50 -7.34 -17.15
N ASP A 153 4.66 -8.21 -17.70
CA ASP A 153 3.25 -7.91 -17.95
C ASP A 153 2.43 -8.28 -16.72
N ILE A 154 2.18 -7.30 -15.86
CA ILE A 154 1.37 -7.50 -14.66
C ILE A 154 -0.11 -7.71 -14.96
N LYS A 155 -0.55 -7.49 -16.20
CA LYS A 155 -1.93 -7.74 -16.63
C LYS A 155 -2.17 -9.19 -17.02
N SER A 156 -1.11 -9.98 -17.22
CA SER A 156 -1.20 -11.41 -17.50
C SER A 156 -1.29 -12.21 -16.21
N GLU A 157 -1.59 -13.49 -16.33
CA GLU A 157 -1.63 -14.42 -15.21
C GLU A 157 -0.29 -14.51 -14.47
#